data_1793ece0dd7c6b0cc5a90b5974d9a9c2
#
_entry.id   1793ece0dd7c6b0cc5a90b5974d9a9c2
#
_cell.length_a   1.000
_cell.length_b   1.000
_cell.length_c   1.000
_cell.angle_alpha   90.00
_cell.angle_beta   90.00
_cell.angle_gamma   90.00
#
_symmetry.space_group_name_H-M   'P 1'
#
loop_
_entity.id
_entity.type
_entity.pdbx_description
1 polymer ?
#
loop_
_entity_poly.entity_id
_entity_poly.type
_entity_poly.pdbx_seq_one_letter_code
_entity_poly.pdbx_strand_id
1 'polypeptide(L)'
;MCTFLFLHILWLREGPLGSSNGFGAFMAVEKEFKVKIKIQETANLQETEVIINCRQTDENILKMLAMLRVLDKKITGMKAGETFLLDAAEILYIDTVDKKTFFYTEKEVYETPLRLYELEERLQSCDFVRTSKAGLVNFNQIKSLRPDMGSRMRLTMNNGETIIVSRQYVPDIKRKLGI
;
A
#
# COMPACT_ATOMS: atom_id res chain seq x y z
N MET A 1 14.05 26.83 18.92
CA MET A 1 15.07 25.78 19.19
C MET A 1 14.79 24.64 18.20
N CYS A 2 15.63 24.50 17.18
CA CYS A 2 15.48 23.45 16.17
C CYS A 2 16.20 22.20 16.63
N THR A 3 15.44 21.13 16.87
CA THR A 3 16.01 19.82 17.20
C THR A 3 16.24 19.05 15.90
N PHE A 4 17.50 18.87 15.54
CA PHE A 4 17.90 18.01 14.42
C PHE A 4 17.87 16.55 14.88
N LEU A 5 16.96 15.76 14.36
CA LEU A 5 17.04 14.30 14.47
C LEU A 5 17.73 13.74 13.22
N PHE A 6 18.98 13.31 13.38
CA PHE A 6 19.68 12.50 12.40
C PHE A 6 19.35 11.02 12.65
N LEU A 7 18.57 10.42 11.77
CA LEU A 7 18.46 8.96 11.74
C LEU A 7 19.51 8.41 10.75
N HIS A 8 20.66 7.98 11.30
CA HIS A 8 21.65 7.18 10.59
C HIS A 8 21.24 5.71 10.69
N ILE A 9 20.73 5.13 9.62
CA ILE A 9 20.64 3.68 9.52
C ILE A 9 21.92 3.18 8.85
N LEU A 10 22.86 2.71 9.69
CA LEU A 10 24.06 1.99 9.27
C LEU A 10 23.70 0.51 9.09
N TRP A 11 23.77 0.01 7.87
CA TRP A 11 23.78 -1.42 7.62
C TRP A 11 25.23 -1.83 7.31
N LEU A 12 25.89 -2.40 8.30
CA LEU A 12 27.15 -3.14 8.15
C LEU A 12 26.83 -4.55 7.64
N ARG A 13 27.36 -4.91 6.49
CA ARG A 13 27.46 -6.29 6.06
C ARG A 13 28.91 -6.58 5.70
N GLU A 14 29.61 -7.25 6.61
CA GLU A 14 30.89 -7.88 6.33
C GLU A 14 30.64 -9.22 5.61
N GLY A 15 31.36 -9.46 4.53
CA GLY A 15 31.40 -10.75 3.85
C GLY A 15 32.85 -11.08 3.47
N PRO A 16 33.25 -12.37 3.49
CA PRO A 16 34.65 -12.80 3.50
C PRO A 16 35.30 -12.79 2.12
N LEU A 17 36.62 -12.56 2.15
CA LEU A 17 37.59 -12.66 1.04
C LEU A 17 37.65 -14.07 0.45
N GLY A 18 37.72 -14.16 -0.88
CA GLY A 18 38.07 -15.40 -1.56
C GLY A 18 38.14 -15.29 -3.09
N SER A 19 39.39 -15.13 -3.61
CA SER A 19 39.97 -15.66 -4.85
C SER A 19 39.33 -15.37 -6.23
N SER A 20 40.05 -14.53 -6.98
CA SER A 20 40.41 -14.57 -8.43
C SER A 20 39.60 -15.41 -9.42
N ASN A 21 38.90 -14.77 -10.41
CA ASN A 21 39.26 -14.84 -11.85
C ASN A 21 38.29 -13.93 -12.64
N GLY A 22 38.87 -13.19 -13.61
CA GLY A 22 38.24 -12.12 -14.35
C GLY A 22 37.08 -12.56 -15.24
N PHE A 23 36.03 -11.82 -15.09
CA PHE A 23 35.08 -11.43 -16.13
C PHE A 23 34.57 -10.05 -15.73
N GLY A 24 34.70 -9.09 -16.64
CA GLY A 24 34.32 -7.71 -16.38
C GLY A 24 32.85 -7.60 -15.99
N ALA A 25 32.61 -7.63 -14.69
CA ALA A 25 31.30 -7.24 -14.13
C ALA A 25 31.19 -5.73 -14.31
N PHE A 26 30.34 -5.34 -15.23
CA PHE A 26 29.78 -3.99 -15.29
C PHE A 26 29.07 -3.76 -13.94
N MET A 27 29.80 -3.21 -12.98
CA MET A 27 29.20 -2.77 -11.71
C MET A 27 28.24 -1.63 -12.06
N ALA A 28 26.97 -1.95 -12.20
CA ALA A 28 25.92 -0.97 -12.10
C ALA A 28 26.08 -0.35 -10.69
N VAL A 29 26.60 0.85 -10.65
CA VAL A 29 26.58 1.67 -9.45
C VAL A 29 25.13 1.92 -9.14
N GLU A 30 24.54 1.14 -8.24
CA GLU A 30 23.24 1.43 -7.68
C GLU A 30 23.33 2.82 -7.06
N LYS A 31 22.73 3.79 -7.74
CA LYS A 31 22.70 5.16 -7.30
C LYS A 31 21.87 5.21 -6.02
N GLU A 32 22.55 5.25 -4.88
CA GLU A 32 21.91 5.31 -3.57
C GLU A 32 20.92 6.48 -3.54
N PHE A 33 19.63 6.17 -3.40
CA PHE A 33 18.57 7.17 -3.33
C PHE A 33 18.54 7.77 -1.92
N LYS A 34 19.18 8.94 -1.74
CA LYS A 34 19.23 9.66 -0.46
C LYS A 34 18.11 10.69 -0.39
N VAL A 35 17.23 10.55 0.60
CA VAL A 35 16.16 11.51 0.89
C VAL A 35 16.53 12.30 2.14
N LYS A 36 16.47 13.63 2.05
CA LYS A 36 16.56 14.52 3.19
C LYS A 36 15.17 15.06 3.52
N ILE A 37 14.67 14.74 4.70
CA ILE A 37 13.37 15.21 5.17
C ILE A 37 13.57 16.47 6.02
N LYS A 38 12.85 17.54 5.68
CA LYS A 38 12.78 18.77 6.48
C LYS A 38 11.31 19.03 6.81
N ILE A 39 11.00 19.11 8.09
CA ILE A 39 9.67 19.48 8.59
C ILE A 39 9.76 20.94 9.02
N GLN A 40 8.82 21.75 8.54
CA GLN A 40 8.69 23.15 8.90
C GLN A 40 7.26 23.40 9.37
N GLU A 41 7.08 23.71 10.64
CA GLU A 41 5.79 24.06 11.21
C GLU A 41 5.48 25.54 10.97
N THR A 42 4.29 25.84 10.45
CA THR A 42 3.81 27.20 10.16
C THR A 42 2.44 27.37 10.77
N ALA A 43 2.32 28.26 11.76
CA ALA A 43 1.12 28.42 12.60
C ALA A 43 -0.16 28.82 11.83
N ASN A 44 -0.05 29.43 10.64
CA ASN A 44 -1.16 29.92 9.85
C ASN A 44 -1.42 29.12 8.57
N LEU A 45 -0.88 27.91 8.45
CA LEU A 45 -1.14 27.04 7.32
C LEU A 45 -2.56 26.48 7.43
N GLN A 46 -3.39 26.71 6.44
CA GLN A 46 -4.77 26.20 6.42
C GLN A 46 -4.83 24.72 6.03
N GLU A 47 -3.88 24.26 5.21
CA GLU A 47 -3.77 22.88 4.75
C GLU A 47 -2.32 22.42 4.84
N THR A 48 -2.11 21.12 5.12
CA THR A 48 -0.76 20.55 5.11
C THR A 48 -0.24 20.48 3.68
N GLU A 49 0.91 21.09 3.42
CA GLU A 49 1.58 21.08 2.13
C GLU A 49 2.82 20.22 2.17
N VAL A 50 3.04 19.40 1.13
CA VAL A 50 4.25 18.61 0.94
C VAL A 50 4.99 19.11 -0.30
N ILE A 51 6.17 19.70 -0.10
CA ILE A 51 7.01 20.22 -1.17
C ILE A 51 8.17 19.26 -1.40
N ILE A 52 8.27 18.70 -2.62
CA ILE A 52 9.35 17.81 -3.03
C ILE A 52 10.30 18.58 -3.94
N ASN A 53 11.49 18.91 -3.42
CA ASN A 53 12.55 19.53 -4.20
C ASN A 53 13.46 18.44 -4.82
N CYS A 54 13.40 18.26 -6.12
CA CYS A 54 14.19 17.28 -6.85
C CYS A 54 14.80 17.91 -8.12
N ARG A 55 15.86 17.31 -8.66
CA ARG A 55 16.45 17.77 -9.93
C ARG A 55 15.60 17.39 -11.13
N GLN A 56 15.03 16.20 -11.08
CA GLN A 56 14.11 15.66 -12.10
C GLN A 56 13.16 14.67 -11.45
N THR A 57 11.99 14.49 -12.04
CA THR A 57 11.02 13.50 -11.60
C THR A 57 11.44 12.13 -12.13
N ASP A 58 12.12 11.35 -11.28
CA ASP A 58 12.50 9.97 -11.56
C ASP A 58 11.50 8.97 -10.98
N GLU A 59 11.74 7.68 -11.20
CA GLU A 59 10.85 6.60 -10.73
C GLU A 59 10.67 6.61 -9.20
N ASN A 60 11.71 6.97 -8.44
CA ASN A 60 11.62 7.04 -6.98
C ASN A 60 10.74 8.19 -6.51
N ILE A 61 10.84 9.35 -7.17
CA ILE A 61 9.95 10.49 -6.91
C ILE A 61 8.50 10.15 -7.27
N LEU A 62 8.28 9.47 -8.39
CA LEU A 62 6.92 9.01 -8.76
C LEU A 62 6.35 8.02 -7.74
N LYS A 63 7.15 7.09 -7.20
CA LYS A 63 6.75 6.19 -6.11
C LYS A 63 6.40 6.97 -4.84
N MET A 64 7.21 7.96 -4.45
CA MET A 64 6.91 8.82 -3.30
C MET A 64 5.61 9.61 -3.49
N LEU A 65 5.39 10.18 -4.67
CA LEU A 65 4.14 10.89 -4.99
C LEU A 65 2.93 9.96 -4.94
N ALA A 66 3.06 8.71 -5.41
CA ALA A 66 2.00 7.72 -5.32
C ALA A 66 1.65 7.40 -3.86
N MET A 67 2.66 7.23 -2.98
CA MET A 67 2.45 7.02 -1.55
C MET A 67 1.77 8.21 -0.87
N LEU A 68 2.16 9.44 -1.20
CA LEU A 68 1.55 10.65 -0.64
C LEU A 68 0.09 10.83 -1.09
N ARG A 69 -0.23 10.49 -2.35
CA ARG A 69 -1.61 10.56 -2.86
C ARG A 69 -2.58 9.59 -2.17
N VAL A 70 -2.06 8.51 -1.58
CA VAL A 70 -2.88 7.56 -0.80
C VAL A 70 -3.39 8.20 0.49
N LEU A 71 -2.65 9.15 1.08
CA LEU A 71 -3.01 9.80 2.34
C LEU A 71 -4.28 10.66 2.27
N ASP A 72 -4.71 11.06 1.07
CA ASP A 72 -5.86 11.99 0.87
C ASP A 72 -7.09 11.32 0.26
N LYS A 73 -7.14 9.99 0.18
CA LYS A 73 -8.28 9.28 -0.40
C LYS A 73 -9.32 8.91 0.63
N LYS A 74 -10.28 9.81 0.78
CA LYS A 74 -11.49 9.55 1.57
C LYS A 74 -12.60 8.96 0.70
N ILE A 75 -13.31 8.00 1.26
CA ILE A 75 -14.46 7.34 0.65
C ILE A 75 -15.63 7.37 1.60
N THR A 76 -16.84 7.46 1.08
CA THR A 76 -18.05 7.52 1.91
C THR A 76 -18.61 6.13 2.16
N GLY A 77 -18.84 5.80 3.42
CA GLY A 77 -19.56 4.62 3.87
C GLY A 77 -20.77 5.00 4.72
N MET A 78 -21.77 4.17 4.74
CA MET A 78 -23.00 4.37 5.53
C MET A 78 -23.10 3.31 6.63
N LYS A 79 -23.49 3.76 7.85
CA LYS A 79 -23.78 2.88 8.97
C LYS A 79 -24.92 3.48 9.80
N ALA A 80 -25.94 2.68 10.11
CA ALA A 80 -27.10 3.09 10.91
C ALA A 80 -27.81 4.38 10.41
N GLY A 81 -27.80 4.62 9.08
CA GLY A 81 -28.42 5.80 8.47
C GLY A 81 -27.51 7.05 8.44
N GLU A 82 -26.32 6.97 9.01
CA GLU A 82 -25.34 8.06 8.99
C GLU A 82 -24.28 7.82 7.91
N THR A 83 -23.74 8.89 7.35
CA THR A 83 -22.67 8.86 6.35
C THR A 83 -21.35 9.21 7.03
N PHE A 84 -20.37 8.33 6.84
CA PHE A 84 -19.01 8.45 7.38
C PHE A 84 -18.02 8.70 6.27
N LEU A 85 -17.02 9.54 6.51
CA LEU A 85 -15.85 9.72 5.66
C LEU A 85 -14.75 8.80 6.18
N LEU A 86 -14.46 7.75 5.41
CA LEU A 86 -13.46 6.74 5.74
C LEU A 86 -12.16 7.03 4.99
N ASP A 87 -11.03 6.84 5.65
CA ASP A 87 -9.75 6.78 4.98
C ASP A 87 -9.62 5.42 4.27
N ALA A 88 -9.24 5.43 3.00
CA ALA A 88 -9.01 4.19 2.26
C ALA A 88 -7.93 3.30 2.91
N ALA A 89 -6.97 3.89 3.62
CA ALA A 89 -5.94 3.17 4.35
C ALA A 89 -6.49 2.35 5.53
N GLU A 90 -7.61 2.78 6.14
CA GLU A 90 -8.26 2.07 7.25
C GLU A 90 -9.10 0.88 6.80
N ILE A 91 -9.44 0.80 5.51
CA ILE A 91 -10.24 -0.30 4.95
C ILE A 91 -9.33 -1.50 4.75
N LEU A 92 -9.67 -2.62 5.39
CA LEU A 92 -8.96 -3.89 5.28
C LEU A 92 -9.32 -4.59 3.96
N TYR A 93 -10.61 -4.70 3.70
CA TYR A 93 -11.14 -5.31 2.49
C TYR A 93 -12.55 -4.81 2.20
N ILE A 94 -13.00 -5.08 0.99
CA ILE A 94 -14.33 -4.74 0.49
C ILE A 94 -14.95 -6.04 -0.01
N ASP A 95 -16.20 -6.30 0.37
CA ASP A 95 -16.92 -7.45 -0.13
C ASP A 95 -18.35 -7.08 -0.55
N THR A 96 -18.89 -7.84 -1.49
CA THR A 96 -20.26 -7.67 -1.98
C THR A 96 -21.09 -8.88 -1.57
N VAL A 97 -22.07 -8.64 -0.72
CA VAL A 97 -23.01 -9.64 -0.22
C VAL A 97 -24.43 -9.18 -0.59
N ASP A 98 -25.24 -10.04 -1.19
CA ASP A 98 -26.63 -9.76 -1.58
C ASP A 98 -26.79 -8.46 -2.40
N LYS A 99 -25.86 -8.24 -3.35
CA LYS A 99 -25.82 -7.05 -4.23
C LYS A 99 -25.52 -5.73 -3.52
N LYS A 100 -25.21 -5.76 -2.23
CA LYS A 100 -24.73 -4.63 -1.45
C LYS A 100 -23.23 -4.72 -1.24
N THR A 101 -22.55 -3.60 -1.26
CA THR A 101 -21.10 -3.54 -1.08
C THR A 101 -20.78 -2.97 0.28
N PHE A 102 -19.82 -3.59 0.96
CA PHE A 102 -19.43 -3.24 2.32
C PHE A 102 -17.93 -3.00 2.42
N PHE A 103 -17.55 -2.00 3.20
CA PHE A 103 -16.18 -1.74 3.66
C PHE A 103 -15.99 -2.35 5.03
N TYR A 104 -14.98 -3.17 5.17
CA TYR A 104 -14.57 -3.77 6.43
C TYR A 104 -13.31 -3.05 6.95
N THR A 105 -13.42 -2.42 8.11
CA THR A 105 -12.31 -1.81 8.83
C THR A 105 -11.93 -2.69 10.02
N GLU A 106 -10.95 -2.29 10.82
CA GLU A 106 -10.56 -3.04 12.01
C GLU A 106 -11.69 -3.19 13.03
N LYS A 107 -12.57 -2.19 13.13
CA LYS A 107 -13.59 -2.10 14.18
C LYS A 107 -15.01 -2.18 13.67
N GLU A 108 -15.25 -1.77 12.43
CA GLU A 108 -16.58 -1.48 11.95
C GLU A 108 -16.80 -1.91 10.49
N VAL A 109 -18.07 -2.07 10.14
CA VAL A 109 -18.50 -2.36 8.76
C VAL A 109 -19.42 -1.25 8.28
N TYR A 110 -19.17 -0.76 7.07
CA TYR A 110 -19.93 0.30 6.43
C TYR A 110 -20.49 -0.17 5.09
N GLU A 111 -21.75 0.13 4.81
CA GLU A 111 -22.35 -0.10 3.51
C GLU A 111 -22.01 1.05 2.56
N THR A 112 -21.86 0.78 1.26
CA THR A 112 -21.70 1.82 0.23
C THR A 112 -22.65 1.55 -0.93
N PRO A 113 -23.21 2.61 -1.56
CA PRO A 113 -24.01 2.45 -2.77
C PRO A 113 -23.18 2.15 -4.01
N LEU A 114 -21.84 2.34 -3.92
CA LEU A 114 -20.94 2.11 -5.04
C LEU A 114 -20.82 0.63 -5.37
N ARG A 115 -20.73 0.34 -6.65
CA ARG A 115 -20.45 -1.01 -7.14
C ARG A 115 -18.95 -1.33 -7.03
N LEU A 116 -18.65 -2.62 -6.92
CA LEU A 116 -17.28 -3.08 -6.73
C LEU A 116 -16.31 -2.62 -7.85
N TYR A 117 -16.78 -2.54 -9.11
CA TYR A 117 -15.96 -2.06 -10.23
C TYR A 117 -15.66 -0.54 -10.12
N GLU A 118 -16.61 0.26 -9.62
CA GLU A 118 -16.40 1.69 -9.37
C GLU A 118 -15.38 1.93 -8.25
N LEU A 119 -15.42 1.06 -7.22
CA LEU A 119 -14.45 1.09 -6.13
C LEU A 119 -13.06 0.66 -6.58
N GLU A 120 -12.98 -0.37 -7.42
CA GLU A 120 -11.72 -0.84 -8.02
C GLU A 120 -11.02 0.29 -8.79
N GLU A 121 -11.77 1.05 -9.58
CA GLU A 121 -11.26 2.21 -10.32
C GLU A 121 -10.83 3.35 -9.38
N ARG A 122 -11.69 3.73 -8.43
CA ARG A 122 -11.41 4.82 -7.47
C ARG A 122 -10.24 4.53 -6.56
N LEU A 123 -10.07 3.26 -6.15
CA LEU A 123 -9.05 2.81 -5.22
C LEU A 123 -7.81 2.21 -5.90
N GLN A 124 -7.69 2.35 -7.21
CA GLN A 124 -6.57 1.84 -7.99
C GLN A 124 -5.21 2.34 -7.46
N SER A 125 -5.15 3.61 -7.01
CA SER A 125 -3.94 4.20 -6.42
C SER A 125 -3.78 3.93 -4.92
N CYS A 126 -4.70 3.19 -4.28
CA CYS A 126 -4.70 2.87 -2.85
C CYS A 126 -4.33 1.42 -2.57
N ASP A 127 -3.63 0.77 -3.51
CA ASP A 127 -3.15 -0.61 -3.38
C ASP A 127 -4.23 -1.67 -3.12
N PHE A 128 -5.46 -1.43 -3.53
CA PHE A 128 -6.47 -2.49 -3.54
C PHE A 128 -6.24 -3.46 -4.69
N VAL A 129 -6.45 -4.75 -4.40
CA VAL A 129 -6.34 -5.83 -5.38
C VAL A 129 -7.54 -6.77 -5.30
N ARG A 130 -7.92 -7.32 -6.44
CA ARG A 130 -9.07 -8.23 -6.52
C ARG A 130 -8.73 -9.59 -5.94
N THR A 131 -9.63 -10.12 -5.10
CA THR A 131 -9.51 -11.46 -4.50
C THR A 131 -10.53 -12.43 -5.07
N SER A 132 -11.69 -11.89 -5.48
CA SER A 132 -12.79 -12.67 -6.05
C SER A 132 -13.64 -11.81 -6.99
N LYS A 133 -14.68 -12.39 -7.58
CA LYS A 133 -15.69 -11.62 -8.32
C LYS A 133 -16.41 -10.60 -7.46
N ALA A 134 -16.47 -10.83 -6.14
CA ALA A 134 -17.22 -10.04 -5.17
C ALA A 134 -16.32 -9.25 -4.21
N GLY A 135 -14.99 -9.42 -4.21
CA GLY A 135 -14.12 -8.85 -3.19
C GLY A 135 -12.85 -8.17 -3.68
N LEU A 136 -12.46 -7.13 -2.98
CA LEU A 136 -11.18 -6.42 -3.05
C LEU A 136 -10.50 -6.46 -1.68
N VAL A 137 -9.18 -6.52 -1.64
CA VAL A 137 -8.40 -6.44 -0.41
C VAL A 137 -7.39 -5.29 -0.51
N ASN A 138 -7.21 -4.60 0.59
CA ASN A 138 -6.12 -3.64 0.73
C ASN A 138 -4.81 -4.40 0.94
N PHE A 139 -3.91 -4.32 -0.04
CA PHE A 139 -2.66 -5.06 -0.04
C PHE A 139 -1.76 -4.69 1.14
N ASN A 140 -1.79 -3.42 1.57
CA ASN A 140 -1.00 -2.92 2.70
C ASN A 140 -1.51 -3.43 4.06
N GLN A 141 -2.72 -3.98 4.11
CA GLN A 141 -3.34 -4.54 5.31
C GLN A 141 -3.22 -6.07 5.41
N ILE A 142 -2.45 -6.69 4.50
CA ILE A 142 -2.17 -8.12 4.53
C ILE A 142 -1.02 -8.40 5.48
N LYS A 143 -1.27 -9.16 6.54
CA LYS A 143 -0.26 -9.63 7.50
C LYS A 143 0.57 -10.79 6.95
N SER A 144 -0.08 -11.75 6.30
CA SER A 144 0.57 -12.93 5.74
C SER A 144 -0.27 -13.58 4.64
N LEU A 145 0.39 -14.38 3.81
CA LEU A 145 -0.25 -15.15 2.75
C LEU A 145 0.34 -16.56 2.71
N ARG A 146 -0.50 -17.52 2.33
CA ARG A 146 -0.09 -18.91 2.14
C ARG A 146 -0.88 -19.56 1.01
N PRO A 147 -0.31 -20.54 0.31
CA PRO A 147 -1.06 -21.37 -0.62
C PRO A 147 -2.25 -22.06 0.08
N ASP A 148 -3.35 -22.23 -0.66
CA ASP A 148 -4.52 -22.97 -0.20
C ASP A 148 -4.90 -24.03 -1.25
N MET A 149 -5.79 -24.95 -0.88
CA MET A 149 -6.22 -26.06 -1.75
C MET A 149 -6.83 -25.55 -3.06
N GLY A 150 -6.61 -26.27 -4.16
CA GLY A 150 -7.18 -25.93 -5.46
C GLY A 150 -6.57 -24.70 -6.12
N SER A 151 -5.26 -24.47 -5.94
CA SER A 151 -4.52 -23.32 -6.50
C SER A 151 -5.10 -21.96 -6.07
N ARG A 152 -5.73 -21.91 -4.90
CA ARG A 152 -6.16 -20.70 -4.22
C ARG A 152 -5.03 -20.15 -3.35
N MET A 153 -5.25 -18.97 -2.79
CA MET A 153 -4.36 -18.37 -1.81
C MET A 153 -5.17 -17.89 -0.62
N ARG A 154 -4.64 -18.05 0.56
CA ARG A 154 -5.23 -17.58 1.80
C ARG A 154 -4.44 -16.38 2.29
N LEU A 155 -5.12 -15.27 2.49
CA LEU A 155 -4.59 -14.06 3.07
C LEU A 155 -5.04 -13.97 4.52
N THR A 156 -4.14 -13.59 5.42
CA THR A 156 -4.48 -13.20 6.79
C THR A 156 -4.31 -11.69 6.89
N MET A 157 -5.35 -10.99 7.27
CA MET A 157 -5.37 -9.55 7.44
C MET A 157 -4.76 -9.14 8.79
N ASN A 158 -4.45 -7.86 8.97
CA ASN A 158 -3.86 -7.33 10.21
C ASN A 158 -4.77 -7.54 11.43
N ASN A 159 -6.10 -7.54 11.24
CA ASN A 159 -7.09 -7.86 12.29
C ASN A 159 -7.24 -9.37 12.57
N GLY A 160 -6.52 -10.23 11.85
CA GLY A 160 -6.56 -11.69 11.99
C GLY A 160 -7.61 -12.40 11.12
N GLU A 161 -8.46 -11.68 10.44
CA GLU A 161 -9.43 -12.27 9.51
C GLU A 161 -8.75 -12.93 8.32
N THR A 162 -9.41 -13.92 7.75
CA THR A 162 -8.89 -14.70 6.63
C THR A 162 -9.73 -14.51 5.37
N ILE A 163 -9.07 -14.12 4.28
CA ILE A 163 -9.68 -13.93 2.97
C ILE A 163 -9.12 -14.98 2.00
N ILE A 164 -10.00 -15.63 1.24
CA ILE A 164 -9.60 -16.60 0.22
C ILE A 164 -9.56 -15.92 -1.15
N VAL A 165 -8.39 -15.92 -1.75
CA VAL A 165 -8.21 -15.46 -3.13
C VAL A 165 -8.59 -16.58 -4.09
N SER A 166 -9.53 -16.30 -4.97
CA SER A 166 -9.94 -17.23 -6.01
C SER A 166 -8.80 -17.46 -7.01
N ARG A 167 -8.69 -18.69 -7.52
CA ARG A 167 -7.60 -19.15 -8.41
C ARG A 167 -7.23 -18.14 -9.52
N GLN A 168 -8.23 -17.53 -10.16
CA GLN A 168 -8.01 -16.59 -11.27
C GLN A 168 -7.30 -15.28 -10.87
N TYR A 169 -7.37 -14.87 -9.59
CA TYR A 169 -6.76 -13.63 -9.08
C TYR A 169 -5.42 -13.85 -8.36
N VAL A 170 -5.03 -15.10 -8.12
CA VAL A 170 -3.73 -15.43 -7.50
C VAL A 170 -2.55 -14.89 -8.29
N PRO A 171 -2.52 -14.93 -9.65
CA PRO A 171 -1.44 -14.36 -10.43
C PRO A 171 -1.23 -12.86 -10.20
N ASP A 172 -2.33 -12.10 -10.01
CA ASP A 172 -2.24 -10.64 -9.78
C ASP A 172 -1.62 -10.32 -8.42
N ILE A 173 -2.00 -11.09 -7.38
CA ILE A 173 -1.38 -10.99 -6.05
C ILE A 173 0.12 -11.30 -6.13
N LYS A 174 0.50 -12.39 -6.82
CA LYS A 174 1.92 -12.77 -7.00
C LYS A 174 2.72 -11.69 -7.73
N ARG A 175 2.18 -11.17 -8.82
CA ARG A 175 2.81 -10.07 -9.58
C ARG A 175 3.06 -8.86 -8.70
N LYS A 176 2.11 -8.50 -7.85
CA LYS A 176 2.26 -7.37 -6.92
C LYS A 176 3.31 -7.62 -5.83
N LEU A 177 3.54 -8.89 -5.47
CA LEU A 177 4.62 -9.31 -4.55
C LEU A 177 5.99 -9.42 -5.24
N GLY A 178 6.05 -9.41 -6.57
CA GLY A 178 7.28 -9.64 -7.33
C GLY A 178 7.73 -11.12 -7.36
N ILE A 179 6.80 -12.08 -7.21
CA ILE A 179 7.07 -13.54 -7.20
C ILE A 179 6.21 -14.30 -8.21
#